data_b668846998e18d835568b1ce3fb82558
#
_entry.id   b668846998e18d835568b1ce3fb82558
#
_cell.length_a   1.000
_cell.length_b   1.000
_cell.length_c   1.000
_cell.angle_alpha   90.00
_cell.angle_beta   90.00
_cell.angle_gamma   90.00
#
_symmetry.space_group_name_H-M   'P 1'
#
loop_
_entity.id
_entity.type
_entity.pdbx_description
1 polymer ?
#
loop_
_entity_poly.entity_id
_entity_poly.type
_entity_poly.pdbx_seq_one_letter_code
_entity_poly.pdbx_strand_id
1 'polypeptide(L)'
;MSVSVCIPTYNRPHNLINCLNSLSLQTNPNFEVCISDNCSDENIEKLIEPYKKKLNIKFSKNKENLGAALNFLKVASMAEKEFIWFIGDDDLLVPNAIEELLKLIKKNSECEFFWINSYHLDLNYLKKFNHPFDTANLPEKMNTLSFLKKDQKLMFFDLIRHKIAFDYLLGVFVCVFKKEGWEKNLHIIDYNMIKDKKSWSNFENTCFHIKIFCEAFKNSHSYFYSTPLSVNLYGVREWKNLYPLVEIVRIPEALDYYRSKGLNFFQYVYEKNYSLRNFFNYFFRIYLNGEKMGLKYINFKKHFLKNLIFPNSWLSVVYFIMRKTFKIMRFK
;
A
#
# COMPACT_ATOMS: atom_id res chain seq x y z
N MET A 1 -14.86 -6.82 -18.81
CA MET A 1 -13.87 -6.52 -17.78
C MET A 1 -14.54 -5.71 -16.69
N SER A 2 -14.33 -6.05 -15.45
CA SER A 2 -15.00 -5.42 -14.31
C SER A 2 -14.08 -5.46 -13.09
N VAL A 3 -14.27 -4.54 -12.13
CA VAL A 3 -13.41 -4.38 -10.96
C VAL A 3 -14.22 -4.41 -9.66
N SER A 4 -13.68 -5.08 -8.65
CA SER A 4 -14.12 -5.00 -7.26
C SER A 4 -13.19 -4.05 -6.51
N VAL A 5 -13.74 -2.96 -6.01
CA VAL A 5 -13.04 -2.05 -5.09
C VAL A 5 -13.21 -2.61 -3.68
N CYS A 6 -12.11 -3.05 -3.07
CA CYS A 6 -12.10 -3.74 -1.79
C CYS A 6 -11.56 -2.83 -0.68
N ILE A 7 -12.39 -2.53 0.33
CA ILE A 7 -12.12 -1.57 1.40
C ILE A 7 -12.16 -2.29 2.75
N PRO A 8 -11.02 -2.61 3.35
CA PRO A 8 -10.97 -3.02 4.76
C PRO A 8 -11.07 -1.77 5.64
N THR A 9 -11.90 -1.79 6.68
CA THR A 9 -12.05 -0.68 7.61
C THR A 9 -12.05 -1.14 9.07
N TYR A 10 -11.62 -0.26 9.98
CA TYR A 10 -11.66 -0.48 11.41
C TYR A 10 -11.62 0.85 12.17
N ASN A 11 -12.70 1.19 12.90
CA ASN A 11 -12.81 2.39 13.73
C ASN A 11 -12.46 3.71 13.00
N ARG A 12 -12.82 3.83 11.70
CA ARG A 12 -12.56 5.02 10.87
C ARG A 12 -13.77 5.45 10.05
N PRO A 13 -14.96 5.61 10.67
CA PRO A 13 -16.19 5.90 9.95
C PRO A 13 -16.11 7.19 9.12
N HIS A 14 -15.49 8.23 9.66
CA HIS A 14 -15.33 9.52 8.97
C HIS A 14 -14.52 9.40 7.68
N ASN A 15 -13.42 8.64 7.69
CA ASN A 15 -12.59 8.41 6.51
C ASN A 15 -13.35 7.56 5.49
N LEU A 16 -13.96 6.45 5.93
CA LEU A 16 -14.73 5.57 5.08
C LEU A 16 -15.83 6.33 4.32
N ILE A 17 -16.52 7.26 4.98
CA ILE A 17 -17.57 8.07 4.35
C ILE A 17 -17.02 8.99 3.26
N ASN A 18 -15.83 9.60 3.46
CA ASN A 18 -15.15 10.36 2.40
C ASN A 18 -14.75 9.45 1.21
N CYS A 19 -14.21 8.27 1.51
CA CYS A 19 -13.87 7.28 0.49
C CYS A 19 -15.12 6.88 -0.33
N LEU A 20 -16.21 6.51 0.32
CA LEU A 20 -17.47 6.14 -0.33
C LEU A 20 -18.08 7.30 -1.12
N ASN A 21 -17.95 8.54 -0.63
CA ASN A 21 -18.40 9.70 -1.40
C ASN A 21 -17.62 9.81 -2.71
N SER A 22 -16.30 9.67 -2.69
CA SER A 22 -15.49 9.68 -3.90
C SER A 22 -15.86 8.57 -4.91
N LEU A 23 -16.25 7.40 -4.40
CA LEU A 23 -16.74 6.28 -5.22
C LEU A 23 -18.14 6.56 -5.79
N SER A 24 -19.02 7.20 -5.02
CA SER A 24 -20.39 7.56 -5.47
C SER A 24 -20.42 8.64 -6.55
N LEU A 25 -19.32 9.34 -6.75
CA LEU A 25 -19.11 10.39 -7.76
C LEU A 25 -18.40 9.88 -9.02
N GLN A 26 -18.14 8.56 -9.13
CA GLN A 26 -17.53 8.00 -10.33
C GLN A 26 -18.43 8.09 -11.55
N THR A 27 -17.85 8.42 -12.70
CA THR A 27 -18.55 8.56 -13.98
C THR A 27 -19.06 7.23 -14.55
N ASN A 28 -18.38 6.13 -14.22
CA ASN A 28 -18.73 4.79 -14.69
C ASN A 28 -19.18 3.92 -13.51
N PRO A 29 -20.44 3.42 -13.49
CA PRO A 29 -20.98 2.60 -12.41
C PRO A 29 -20.62 1.10 -12.49
N ASN A 30 -19.87 0.67 -13.51
CA ASN A 30 -19.59 -0.76 -13.76
C ASN A 30 -18.51 -1.31 -12.84
N PHE A 31 -18.73 -1.24 -11.53
CA PHE A 31 -17.88 -1.82 -10.48
C PHE A 31 -18.72 -2.22 -9.27
N GLU A 32 -18.15 -2.96 -8.38
CA GLU A 32 -18.71 -3.24 -7.05
C GLU A 32 -17.78 -2.74 -5.95
N VAL A 33 -18.35 -2.48 -4.78
CA VAL A 33 -17.61 -2.08 -3.59
C VAL A 33 -17.80 -3.15 -2.53
N CYS A 34 -16.69 -3.79 -2.14
CA CYS A 34 -16.68 -4.75 -1.04
C CYS A 34 -16.12 -4.06 0.21
N ILE A 35 -16.84 -4.10 1.32
CA ILE A 35 -16.43 -3.48 2.58
C ILE A 35 -16.38 -4.57 3.66
N SER A 36 -15.21 -4.74 4.28
CA SER A 36 -15.07 -5.61 5.46
C SER A 36 -14.77 -4.75 6.69
N ASP A 37 -15.77 -4.63 7.56
CA ASP A 37 -15.64 -3.96 8.85
C ASP A 37 -15.01 -4.91 9.88
N ASN A 38 -13.84 -4.56 10.37
CA ASN A 38 -13.05 -5.37 11.30
C ASN A 38 -13.54 -5.26 12.76
N CYS A 39 -14.85 -5.27 12.97
CA CYS A 39 -15.49 -5.12 14.27
C CYS A 39 -15.34 -3.70 14.85
N SER A 40 -15.73 -2.69 14.09
CA SER A 40 -15.77 -1.30 14.57
C SER A 40 -16.82 -1.10 15.66
N ASP A 41 -16.56 -0.14 16.55
CA ASP A 41 -17.44 0.25 17.65
C ASP A 41 -18.72 0.92 17.10
N GLU A 42 -18.58 1.74 16.05
CA GLU A 42 -19.71 2.37 15.40
C GLU A 42 -20.45 1.42 14.45
N ASN A 43 -21.73 1.70 14.21
CA ASN A 43 -22.54 0.94 13.27
C ASN A 43 -22.25 1.36 11.82
N ILE A 44 -21.21 0.76 11.24
CA ILE A 44 -20.77 1.03 9.86
C ILE A 44 -21.89 0.69 8.86
N GLU A 45 -22.67 -0.36 9.08
CA GLU A 45 -23.76 -0.74 8.19
C GLU A 45 -24.80 0.37 8.02
N LYS A 46 -25.18 1.03 9.11
CA LYS A 46 -26.08 2.17 9.07
C LYS A 46 -25.48 3.37 8.35
N LEU A 47 -24.17 3.61 8.52
CA LEU A 47 -23.48 4.74 7.89
C LEU A 47 -23.35 4.59 6.37
N ILE A 48 -23.22 3.38 5.86
CA ILE A 48 -23.09 3.13 4.43
C ILE A 48 -24.44 3.04 3.69
N GLU A 49 -25.55 2.93 4.42
CA GLU A 49 -26.89 2.74 3.84
C GLU A 49 -27.26 3.80 2.75
N PRO A 50 -26.99 5.10 2.94
CA PRO A 50 -27.26 6.10 1.92
C PRO A 50 -26.54 5.85 0.59
N TYR A 51 -25.36 5.20 0.63
CA TYR A 51 -24.53 4.94 -0.54
C TYR A 51 -24.98 3.72 -1.33
N LYS A 52 -25.73 2.77 -0.74
CA LYS A 52 -26.26 1.58 -1.41
C LYS A 52 -27.22 1.92 -2.58
N LYS A 53 -27.77 3.14 -2.58
CA LYS A 53 -28.62 3.62 -3.70
C LYS A 53 -27.80 3.96 -4.96
N LYS A 54 -26.53 4.28 -4.80
CA LYS A 54 -25.63 4.72 -5.88
C LYS A 54 -24.54 3.68 -6.21
N LEU A 55 -24.17 2.86 -5.24
CA LEU A 55 -23.08 1.90 -5.31
C LEU A 55 -23.58 0.48 -5.07
N ASN A 56 -23.07 -0.46 -5.86
CA ASN A 56 -23.26 -1.89 -5.58
C ASN A 56 -22.36 -2.31 -4.42
N ILE A 57 -22.83 -2.19 -3.17
CA ILE A 57 -22.06 -2.45 -1.96
C ILE A 57 -22.34 -3.84 -1.41
N LYS A 58 -21.27 -4.62 -1.23
CA LYS A 58 -21.24 -5.83 -0.40
C LYS A 58 -20.59 -5.49 0.93
N PHE A 59 -21.27 -5.74 2.02
CA PHE A 59 -20.81 -5.43 3.37
C PHE A 59 -20.72 -6.68 4.24
N SER A 60 -19.66 -6.79 5.02
CA SER A 60 -19.51 -7.81 6.05
C SER A 60 -18.86 -7.21 7.30
N LYS A 61 -19.48 -7.43 8.47
CA LYS A 61 -18.89 -7.09 9.76
C LYS A 61 -18.30 -8.34 10.40
N ASN A 62 -17.04 -8.28 10.80
CA ASN A 62 -16.38 -9.37 11.54
C ASN A 62 -16.91 -9.43 12.98
N LYS A 63 -16.95 -10.63 13.56
CA LYS A 63 -17.38 -10.83 14.95
C LYS A 63 -16.38 -10.28 15.97
N GLU A 64 -15.11 -10.18 15.59
CA GLU A 64 -14.00 -9.62 16.37
C GLU A 64 -13.00 -8.94 15.43
N ASN A 65 -12.10 -8.13 15.99
CA ASN A 65 -10.97 -7.59 15.23
C ASN A 65 -10.00 -8.72 14.87
N LEU A 66 -9.89 -9.04 13.59
CA LEU A 66 -9.01 -10.10 13.05
C LEU A 66 -7.57 -9.64 12.83
N GLY A 67 -7.29 -8.34 12.97
CA GLY A 67 -6.06 -7.73 12.49
C GLY A 67 -6.13 -7.32 11.01
N ALA A 68 -5.23 -6.43 10.59
CA ALA A 68 -5.29 -5.84 9.25
C ALA A 68 -5.19 -6.88 8.13
N ALA A 69 -4.21 -7.78 8.20
CA ALA A 69 -3.95 -8.73 7.14
C ALA A 69 -5.13 -9.68 6.88
N LEU A 70 -5.73 -10.25 7.93
CA LEU A 70 -6.90 -11.12 7.78
C LEU A 70 -8.13 -10.34 7.28
N ASN A 71 -8.26 -9.05 7.64
CA ASN A 71 -9.33 -8.22 7.12
C ASN A 71 -9.17 -7.90 5.63
N PHE A 72 -7.94 -7.72 5.14
CA PHE A 72 -7.65 -7.65 3.71
C PHE A 72 -7.99 -8.95 2.97
N LEU A 73 -7.61 -10.11 3.52
CA LEU A 73 -7.99 -11.40 2.93
C LEU A 73 -9.51 -11.59 2.92
N LYS A 74 -10.19 -11.17 3.99
CA LYS A 74 -11.65 -11.25 4.08
C LYS A 74 -12.31 -10.38 3.02
N VAL A 75 -11.93 -9.12 2.88
CA VAL A 75 -12.56 -8.24 1.88
C VAL A 75 -12.29 -8.71 0.45
N ALA A 76 -11.09 -9.25 0.16
CA ALA A 76 -10.79 -9.83 -1.14
C ALA A 76 -11.67 -11.06 -1.45
N SER A 77 -11.99 -11.89 -0.44
CA SER A 77 -12.87 -13.05 -0.62
C SER A 77 -14.32 -12.69 -0.95
N MET A 78 -14.72 -11.43 -0.74
CA MET A 78 -16.06 -10.91 -1.10
C MET A 78 -16.15 -10.46 -2.56
N ALA A 79 -15.02 -10.29 -3.23
CA ALA A 79 -14.95 -9.81 -4.61
C ALA A 79 -15.51 -10.85 -5.59
N GLU A 80 -16.34 -10.40 -6.56
CA GLU A 80 -16.89 -11.25 -7.63
C GLU A 80 -16.42 -10.84 -9.02
N LYS A 81 -15.81 -9.64 -9.15
CA LYS A 81 -15.33 -9.15 -10.43
C LYS A 81 -13.98 -9.74 -10.81
N GLU A 82 -13.62 -9.59 -12.08
CA GLU A 82 -12.40 -10.15 -12.65
C GLU A 82 -11.11 -9.58 -12.03
N PHE A 83 -11.14 -8.28 -11.70
CA PHE A 83 -10.00 -7.58 -11.07
C PHE A 83 -10.37 -7.10 -9.67
N ILE A 84 -9.37 -7.06 -8.79
CA ILE A 84 -9.44 -6.48 -7.44
C ILE A 84 -8.60 -5.21 -7.41
N TRP A 85 -9.16 -4.15 -6.85
CA TRP A 85 -8.45 -2.94 -6.45
C TRP A 85 -8.63 -2.73 -4.94
N PHE A 86 -7.58 -2.89 -4.17
CA PHE A 86 -7.61 -2.52 -2.75
C PHE A 86 -7.51 -1.00 -2.61
N ILE A 87 -8.41 -0.42 -1.84
CA ILE A 87 -8.40 1.00 -1.48
C ILE A 87 -8.46 1.08 0.04
N GLY A 88 -7.63 1.93 0.65
CA GLY A 88 -7.75 2.24 2.07
C GLY A 88 -9.04 3.00 2.36
N ASP A 89 -9.59 2.82 3.55
CA ASP A 89 -10.72 3.64 4.01
C ASP A 89 -10.37 5.13 4.12
N ASP A 90 -9.08 5.46 4.07
CA ASP A 90 -8.52 6.81 4.08
C ASP A 90 -8.03 7.29 2.70
N ASP A 91 -8.31 6.56 1.61
CA ASP A 91 -7.99 6.95 0.24
C ASP A 91 -9.22 7.49 -0.50
N LEU A 92 -8.99 8.30 -1.54
CA LEU A 92 -10.05 8.81 -2.43
C LEU A 92 -9.76 8.38 -3.87
N LEU A 93 -10.80 8.23 -4.69
CA LEU A 93 -10.64 8.10 -6.13
C LEU A 93 -10.91 9.45 -6.83
N VAL A 94 -10.15 9.75 -7.89
CA VAL A 94 -10.47 10.89 -8.76
C VAL A 94 -11.76 10.60 -9.56
N PRO A 95 -12.51 11.61 -10.02
CA PRO A 95 -13.88 11.41 -10.54
C PRO A 95 -14.03 10.41 -11.68
N ASN A 96 -13.04 10.25 -12.55
CA ASN A 96 -13.06 9.34 -13.71
C ASN A 96 -12.21 8.07 -13.53
N ALA A 97 -11.78 7.79 -12.30
CA ALA A 97 -10.80 6.71 -12.03
C ALA A 97 -11.25 5.33 -12.52
N ILE A 98 -12.50 4.96 -12.27
CA ILE A 98 -13.04 3.65 -12.68
C ILE A 98 -13.13 3.55 -14.20
N GLU A 99 -13.60 4.59 -14.87
CA GLU A 99 -13.69 4.62 -16.33
C GLU A 99 -12.31 4.44 -16.98
N GLU A 100 -11.33 5.23 -16.54
CA GLU A 100 -9.95 5.15 -17.06
C GLU A 100 -9.31 3.80 -16.76
N LEU A 101 -9.51 3.24 -15.56
CA LEU A 101 -9.03 1.92 -15.22
C LEU A 101 -9.61 0.83 -16.12
N LEU A 102 -10.91 0.83 -16.37
CA LEU A 102 -11.56 -0.16 -17.23
C LEU A 102 -11.10 -0.05 -18.70
N LYS A 103 -10.89 1.18 -19.20
CA LYS A 103 -10.27 1.41 -20.53
C LYS A 103 -8.84 0.86 -20.58
N LEU A 104 -8.06 1.13 -19.53
CA LEU A 104 -6.69 0.65 -19.41
C LEU A 104 -6.60 -0.87 -19.42
N ILE A 105 -7.41 -1.56 -18.61
CA ILE A 105 -7.47 -3.02 -18.56
C ILE A 105 -7.89 -3.59 -19.92
N LYS A 106 -8.89 -3.00 -20.55
CA LYS A 106 -9.37 -3.44 -21.88
C LYS A 106 -8.28 -3.32 -22.95
N LYS A 107 -7.52 -2.22 -22.92
CA LYS A 107 -6.42 -1.97 -23.88
C LYS A 107 -5.22 -2.89 -23.66
N ASN A 108 -5.01 -3.38 -22.44
CA ASN A 108 -3.87 -4.21 -22.04
C ASN A 108 -4.37 -5.53 -21.43
N SER A 109 -5.23 -6.24 -22.18
CA SER A 109 -5.93 -7.44 -21.70
C SER A 109 -4.99 -8.62 -21.36
N GLU A 110 -3.77 -8.60 -21.86
CA GLU A 110 -2.71 -9.55 -21.54
C GLU A 110 -2.02 -9.29 -20.19
N CYS A 111 -2.23 -8.10 -19.60
CA CYS A 111 -1.67 -7.75 -18.30
C CYS A 111 -2.58 -8.26 -17.17
N GLU A 112 -1.98 -8.90 -16.19
CA GLU A 112 -2.69 -9.44 -15.03
C GLU A 112 -2.48 -8.60 -13.76
N PHE A 113 -1.51 -7.68 -13.78
CA PHE A 113 -1.18 -6.80 -12.68
C PHE A 113 -0.94 -5.37 -13.18
N PHE A 114 -1.55 -4.40 -12.52
CA PHE A 114 -1.42 -2.98 -12.84
C PHE A 114 -0.95 -2.24 -11.59
N TRP A 115 0.11 -1.46 -11.73
CA TRP A 115 0.50 -0.47 -10.75
C TRP A 115 -0.04 0.89 -11.21
N ILE A 116 -0.95 1.45 -10.44
CA ILE A 116 -1.64 2.71 -10.76
C ILE A 116 -1.07 3.82 -9.89
N ASN A 117 -0.57 4.89 -10.50
CA ASN A 117 -0.07 6.03 -9.75
C ASN A 117 -1.17 6.67 -8.88
N SER A 118 -0.75 7.32 -7.80
CA SER A 118 -1.64 8.00 -6.87
C SER A 118 -1.12 9.40 -6.55
N TYR A 119 -2.00 10.33 -6.31
CA TYR A 119 -1.68 11.60 -5.68
C TYR A 119 -1.40 11.40 -4.18
N HIS A 120 -0.73 12.38 -3.58
CA HIS A 120 -0.40 12.41 -2.17
C HIS A 120 -0.86 13.73 -1.57
N LEU A 121 -1.82 13.72 -0.63
CA LEU A 121 -2.47 14.90 -0.08
C LEU A 121 -2.52 14.83 1.46
N ASP A 122 -2.30 15.96 2.12
CA ASP A 122 -2.45 16.06 3.58
C ASP A 122 -3.93 16.00 3.96
N LEU A 123 -4.29 15.11 4.90
CA LEU A 123 -5.65 15.00 5.42
C LEU A 123 -6.21 16.34 5.94
N ASN A 124 -5.35 17.21 6.47
CA ASN A 124 -5.77 18.54 6.94
C ASN A 124 -6.35 19.41 5.83
N TYR A 125 -6.06 19.12 4.56
CA TYR A 125 -6.68 19.81 3.45
C TYR A 125 -8.19 19.59 3.42
N LEU A 126 -8.65 18.35 3.64
CA LEU A 126 -10.07 17.99 3.62
C LEU A 126 -10.87 18.71 4.70
N LYS A 127 -10.25 19.03 5.84
CA LYS A 127 -10.89 19.74 6.97
C LYS A 127 -11.36 21.15 6.63
N LYS A 128 -10.94 21.69 5.49
CA LYS A 128 -11.37 23.02 5.01
C LYS A 128 -12.74 23.00 4.31
N PHE A 129 -13.28 21.80 4.07
CA PHE A 129 -14.52 21.59 3.32
C PHE A 129 -15.55 20.83 4.16
N ASN A 130 -16.79 20.83 3.69
CA ASN A 130 -17.86 20.07 4.31
C ASN A 130 -17.59 18.56 4.25
N HIS A 131 -18.10 17.85 5.24
CA HIS A 131 -18.11 16.38 5.24
C HIS A 131 -19.47 15.86 4.77
N PRO A 132 -19.50 14.86 3.87
CA PRO A 132 -18.37 14.17 3.25
C PRO A 132 -17.66 15.05 2.21
N PHE A 133 -16.35 14.86 2.09
CA PHE A 133 -15.53 15.62 1.15
C PHE A 133 -15.90 15.33 -0.31
N ASP A 134 -16.15 16.39 -1.07
CA ASP A 134 -16.40 16.29 -2.51
C ASP A 134 -15.08 16.40 -3.28
N THR A 135 -14.79 15.39 -4.12
CA THR A 135 -13.57 15.33 -4.94
C THR A 135 -13.47 16.43 -6.00
N ALA A 136 -14.55 17.16 -6.29
CA ALA A 136 -14.49 18.38 -7.10
C ALA A 136 -13.62 19.48 -6.44
N ASN A 137 -13.40 19.40 -5.12
CA ASN A 137 -12.57 20.33 -4.36
C ASN A 137 -11.11 19.88 -4.25
N LEU A 138 -10.68 18.82 -4.96
CA LEU A 138 -9.27 18.43 -4.96
C LEU A 138 -8.39 19.55 -5.55
N PRO A 139 -7.16 19.76 -5.01
CA PRO A 139 -6.27 20.78 -5.56
C PRO A 139 -5.91 20.48 -7.01
N GLU A 140 -5.82 21.50 -7.84
CA GLU A 140 -5.34 21.38 -9.24
C GLU A 140 -3.94 20.76 -9.33
N LYS A 141 -3.08 21.02 -8.35
CA LYS A 141 -1.71 20.50 -8.29
C LYS A 141 -1.51 19.68 -7.03
N MET A 142 -1.18 18.43 -7.21
CA MET A 142 -0.83 17.48 -6.14
C MET A 142 0.47 16.75 -6.51
N ASN A 143 1.24 16.39 -5.49
CA ASN A 143 2.39 15.51 -5.67
C ASN A 143 1.93 14.09 -6.00
N THR A 144 2.71 13.38 -6.81
CA THR A 144 2.46 11.98 -7.18
C THR A 144 3.43 11.05 -6.46
N LEU A 145 3.01 9.82 -6.22
CA LEU A 145 3.87 8.79 -5.61
C LEU A 145 5.02 8.38 -6.52
N SER A 146 4.74 8.16 -7.80
CA SER A 146 5.79 7.98 -8.81
C SER A 146 5.94 9.24 -9.65
N PHE A 147 7.18 9.67 -9.88
CA PHE A 147 7.51 10.82 -10.72
C PHE A 147 7.65 10.47 -12.21
N LEU A 148 7.58 9.20 -12.57
CA LEU A 148 7.62 8.76 -13.95
C LEU A 148 6.37 9.23 -14.71
N LYS A 149 6.57 9.79 -15.91
CA LYS A 149 5.52 10.42 -16.72
C LYS A 149 5.05 9.55 -17.89
N LYS A 150 5.68 8.39 -18.10
CA LYS A 150 5.34 7.50 -19.22
C LYS A 150 4.82 6.18 -18.69
N ASP A 151 3.70 5.76 -19.23
CA ASP A 151 3.17 4.44 -19.03
C ASP A 151 4.11 3.38 -19.60
N GLN A 152 4.16 2.22 -18.95
CA GLN A 152 5.06 1.14 -19.35
C GLN A 152 4.39 -0.21 -19.19
N LYS A 153 4.43 -1.01 -20.25
CA LYS A 153 4.16 -2.45 -20.17
C LYS A 153 5.43 -3.16 -19.79
N LEU A 154 5.42 -3.95 -18.75
CA LEU A 154 6.59 -4.52 -18.09
C LEU A 154 6.31 -5.97 -17.70
N MET A 155 7.33 -6.74 -17.37
CA MET A 155 7.17 -7.95 -16.57
C MET A 155 7.01 -7.58 -15.11
N PHE A 156 6.33 -8.42 -14.31
CA PHE A 156 6.03 -8.12 -12.91
C PHE A 156 7.26 -7.69 -12.10
N PHE A 157 8.38 -8.39 -12.23
CA PHE A 157 9.60 -8.02 -11.50
C PHE A 157 10.22 -6.69 -11.95
N ASP A 158 9.91 -6.19 -13.14
CA ASP A 158 10.37 -4.86 -13.55
C ASP A 158 9.66 -3.72 -12.82
N LEU A 159 8.52 -3.98 -12.19
CA LEU A 159 7.87 -3.03 -11.28
C LEU A 159 8.66 -2.83 -9.97
N ILE A 160 9.49 -3.82 -9.58
CA ILE A 160 10.25 -3.79 -8.33
C ILE A 160 11.48 -2.88 -8.48
N ARG A 161 11.22 -1.61 -8.73
CA ARG A 161 12.21 -0.53 -8.86
C ARG A 161 11.74 0.68 -8.07
N HIS A 162 12.61 1.28 -7.26
CA HIS A 162 12.28 2.46 -6.44
C HIS A 162 11.76 3.66 -7.26
N LYS A 163 12.10 3.74 -8.54
CA LYS A 163 11.62 4.79 -9.47
C LYS A 163 10.16 4.59 -9.87
N ILE A 164 9.66 3.35 -9.84
CA ILE A 164 8.28 2.98 -10.16
C ILE A 164 7.49 2.86 -8.87
N ALA A 165 7.76 1.80 -8.12
CA ALA A 165 7.12 1.49 -6.86
C ALA A 165 8.09 1.82 -5.72
N PHE A 166 8.06 3.06 -5.22
CA PHE A 166 8.99 3.57 -4.22
C PHE A 166 9.06 2.72 -2.94
N ASP A 167 8.01 1.98 -2.66
CA ASP A 167 7.83 1.10 -1.51
C ASP A 167 7.87 -0.40 -1.88
N TYR A 168 8.24 -0.72 -3.13
CA TYR A 168 8.37 -2.08 -3.64
C TYR A 168 7.09 -2.92 -3.49
N LEU A 169 5.93 -2.33 -3.75
CA LEU A 169 4.58 -2.88 -3.66
C LEU A 169 4.06 -3.13 -2.23
N LEU A 170 4.67 -2.54 -1.18
CA LEU A 170 4.09 -2.58 0.16
C LEU A 170 2.76 -1.80 0.22
N GLY A 171 2.61 -0.73 -0.56
CA GLY A 171 1.38 0.04 -0.70
C GLY A 171 0.39 -0.66 -1.62
N VAL A 172 -0.47 -1.47 -1.06
CA VAL A 172 -1.43 -2.28 -1.81
C VAL A 172 -2.49 -1.47 -2.56
N PHE A 173 -2.75 -0.23 -2.15
CA PHE A 173 -3.77 0.66 -2.71
C PHE A 173 -3.47 1.15 -4.13
N VAL A 174 -2.23 1.05 -4.59
CA VAL A 174 -1.82 1.33 -5.96
C VAL A 174 -1.83 0.09 -6.87
N CYS A 175 -2.24 -1.06 -6.34
CA CYS A 175 -2.22 -2.33 -7.05
C CYS A 175 -3.62 -2.75 -7.49
N VAL A 176 -3.78 -2.97 -8.80
CA VAL A 176 -4.96 -3.61 -9.40
C VAL A 176 -4.51 -4.92 -10.02
N PHE A 177 -5.18 -6.01 -9.72
CA PHE A 177 -4.70 -7.33 -10.12
C PHE A 177 -5.84 -8.30 -10.41
N LYS A 178 -5.55 -9.30 -11.21
CA LYS A 178 -6.48 -10.36 -11.59
C LYS A 178 -6.82 -11.23 -10.38
N LYS A 179 -8.10 -11.32 -10.04
CA LYS A 179 -8.61 -12.05 -8.87
C LYS A 179 -8.19 -13.52 -8.87
N GLU A 180 -8.26 -14.18 -10.02
CA GLU A 180 -7.92 -15.59 -10.17
C GLU A 180 -6.49 -15.90 -9.70
N GLY A 181 -5.51 -15.05 -10.06
CA GLY A 181 -4.12 -15.20 -9.61
C GLY A 181 -3.99 -15.09 -8.09
N TRP A 182 -4.71 -14.14 -7.49
CA TRP A 182 -4.76 -13.99 -6.04
C TRP A 182 -5.33 -15.23 -5.35
N GLU A 183 -6.51 -15.70 -5.76
CA GLU A 183 -7.20 -16.82 -5.12
C GLU A 183 -6.42 -18.14 -5.20
N LYS A 184 -5.82 -18.44 -6.36
CA LYS A 184 -5.01 -19.66 -6.56
C LYS A 184 -3.78 -19.72 -5.65
N ASN A 185 -3.28 -18.57 -5.17
CA ASN A 185 -2.05 -18.49 -4.40
C ASN A 185 -2.24 -18.18 -2.91
N LEU A 186 -3.49 -18.25 -2.37
CA LEU A 186 -3.75 -18.05 -0.95
C LEU A 186 -3.10 -19.12 -0.06
N HIS A 187 -2.84 -20.31 -0.60
CA HIS A 187 -2.20 -21.42 0.11
C HIS A 187 -0.78 -21.14 0.61
N ILE A 188 -0.11 -20.08 0.10
CA ILE A 188 1.23 -19.70 0.52
C ILE A 188 1.26 -18.91 1.83
N ILE A 189 0.10 -18.51 2.34
CA ILE A 189 -0.02 -17.71 3.56
C ILE A 189 0.19 -18.59 4.79
N ASP A 190 1.10 -18.20 5.65
CA ASP A 190 1.21 -18.79 6.99
C ASP A 190 0.16 -18.16 7.91
N TYR A 191 -0.97 -18.84 8.03
CA TYR A 191 -2.09 -18.40 8.86
C TYR A 191 -1.76 -18.31 10.36
N ASN A 192 -0.74 -19.02 10.85
CA ASN A 192 -0.33 -18.89 12.24
C ASN A 192 0.39 -17.57 12.49
N MET A 193 1.24 -17.16 11.55
CA MET A 193 1.97 -15.91 11.64
C MET A 193 1.10 -14.68 11.34
N ILE A 194 0.15 -14.80 10.40
CA ILE A 194 -0.72 -13.68 10.00
C ILE A 194 -1.76 -13.30 11.06
N LYS A 195 -2.09 -14.23 11.99
CA LYS A 195 -3.01 -13.98 13.11
C LYS A 195 -2.48 -12.98 14.14
N ASP A 196 -1.19 -12.66 14.12
CA ASP A 196 -0.65 -11.61 14.99
C ASP A 196 -1.27 -10.25 14.61
N LYS A 197 -2.13 -9.75 15.49
CA LYS A 197 -2.88 -8.49 15.29
C LYS A 197 -1.99 -7.24 15.41
N LYS A 198 -0.73 -7.38 15.83
CA LYS A 198 0.20 -6.27 15.99
C LYS A 198 0.76 -5.85 14.64
N SER A 199 0.36 -4.69 14.17
CA SER A 199 0.84 -4.14 12.90
C SER A 199 2.36 -4.14 12.84
N TRP A 200 2.92 -4.60 11.71
CA TRP A 200 4.35 -4.60 11.41
C TRP A 200 5.22 -5.53 12.27
N SER A 201 4.62 -6.42 13.08
CA SER A 201 5.35 -7.32 13.98
C SER A 201 6.23 -8.33 13.23
N ASN A 202 5.76 -8.83 12.11
CA ASN A 202 6.49 -9.79 11.28
C ASN A 202 6.24 -9.55 9.78
N PHE A 203 6.98 -10.26 8.94
CA PHE A 203 6.85 -10.13 7.48
C PHE A 203 5.50 -10.66 6.97
N GLU A 204 4.99 -11.73 7.56
CA GLU A 204 3.74 -12.36 7.12
C GLU A 204 2.53 -11.45 7.29
N ASN A 205 2.35 -10.85 8.47
CA ASN A 205 1.20 -9.98 8.71
C ASN A 205 1.33 -8.58 8.08
N THR A 206 2.52 -8.23 7.64
CA THR A 206 2.79 -6.93 7.02
C THR A 206 2.75 -7.03 5.49
N CYS A 207 3.38 -8.06 4.95
CA CYS A 207 3.69 -8.19 3.53
C CYS A 207 3.03 -9.43 2.90
N PHE A 208 1.95 -9.95 3.50
CA PHE A 208 1.24 -11.14 3.03
C PHE A 208 0.87 -11.03 1.53
N HIS A 209 0.42 -9.86 1.09
CA HIS A 209 0.05 -9.59 -0.30
C HIS A 209 1.26 -9.68 -1.25
N ILE A 210 2.46 -9.28 -0.83
CA ILE A 210 3.69 -9.42 -1.62
C ILE A 210 3.96 -10.87 -1.97
N LYS A 211 3.74 -11.78 -1.02
CA LYS A 211 3.92 -13.22 -1.25
C LYS A 211 2.95 -13.72 -2.30
N ILE A 212 1.68 -13.35 -2.18
CA ILE A 212 0.64 -13.73 -3.14
C ILE A 212 0.93 -13.12 -4.51
N PHE A 213 1.23 -11.82 -4.59
CA PHE A 213 1.55 -11.14 -5.85
C PHE A 213 2.74 -11.76 -6.55
N CYS A 214 3.79 -12.07 -5.78
CA CYS A 214 4.99 -12.66 -6.34
C CYS A 214 4.73 -14.04 -6.96
N GLU A 215 4.01 -14.92 -6.26
CA GLU A 215 3.69 -16.26 -6.80
C GLU A 215 2.70 -16.18 -7.97
N ALA A 216 1.70 -15.32 -7.86
CA ALA A 216 0.66 -15.19 -8.88
C ALA A 216 1.19 -14.58 -10.18
N PHE A 217 2.04 -13.53 -10.08
CA PHE A 217 2.31 -12.65 -11.23
C PHE A 217 3.78 -12.61 -11.66
N LYS A 218 4.71 -13.35 -11.02
CA LYS A 218 6.16 -13.31 -11.34
C LYS A 218 6.49 -13.52 -12.81
N ASN A 219 5.67 -14.24 -13.56
CA ASN A 219 5.84 -14.53 -14.99
C ASN A 219 4.82 -13.78 -15.87
N SER A 220 4.00 -12.90 -15.29
CA SER A 220 2.92 -12.22 -16.01
C SER A 220 3.36 -10.86 -16.54
N HIS A 221 2.72 -10.42 -17.61
CA HIS A 221 2.77 -9.04 -18.02
C HIS A 221 2.06 -8.15 -17.01
N SER A 222 2.68 -7.02 -16.72
CA SER A 222 2.19 -5.99 -15.82
C SER A 222 2.20 -4.63 -16.52
N TYR A 223 1.46 -3.69 -15.97
CA TYR A 223 1.39 -2.35 -16.51
C TYR A 223 1.63 -1.31 -15.42
N PHE A 224 2.56 -0.38 -15.67
CA PHE A 224 2.72 0.84 -14.90
C PHE A 224 1.92 1.96 -15.55
N TYR A 225 0.93 2.50 -14.84
CA TYR A 225 0.13 3.64 -15.29
C TYR A 225 0.56 4.91 -14.56
N SER A 226 1.10 5.87 -15.31
CA SER A 226 1.74 7.07 -14.76
C SER A 226 0.74 8.12 -14.27
N THR A 227 -0.49 8.12 -14.82
CA THR A 227 -1.54 9.06 -14.41
C THR A 227 -2.19 8.60 -13.11
N PRO A 228 -2.26 9.46 -12.08
CA PRO A 228 -2.91 9.11 -10.82
C PRO A 228 -4.42 8.91 -10.96
N LEU A 229 -4.93 7.78 -10.44
CA LEU A 229 -6.37 7.51 -10.36
C LEU A 229 -6.90 7.55 -8.91
N SER A 230 -6.03 7.68 -7.93
CA SER A 230 -6.39 7.79 -6.52
C SER A 230 -5.64 8.93 -5.84
N VAL A 231 -6.08 9.26 -4.63
CA VAL A 231 -5.44 10.24 -3.74
C VAL A 231 -5.19 9.55 -2.41
N ASN A 232 -3.92 9.29 -2.10
CA ASN A 232 -3.52 8.75 -0.81
C ASN A 232 -3.42 9.88 0.22
N LEU A 233 -4.22 9.82 1.28
CA LEU A 233 -4.20 10.80 2.34
C LEU A 233 -3.15 10.44 3.38
N TYR A 234 -2.20 11.36 3.64
CA TYR A 234 -1.24 11.20 4.73
C TYR A 234 -1.64 12.00 5.96
N GLY A 235 -1.06 11.64 7.13
CA GLY A 235 -1.39 12.26 8.41
C GLY A 235 -2.39 11.45 9.26
N VAL A 236 -3.02 10.43 8.69
CA VAL A 236 -4.02 9.56 9.35
C VAL A 236 -3.38 8.37 10.06
N ARG A 237 -2.20 7.95 9.66
CA ARG A 237 -1.62 6.64 10.01
C ARG A 237 -1.16 6.57 11.46
N GLU A 238 -1.81 5.73 12.26
CA GLU A 238 -1.45 5.44 13.65
C GLU A 238 -0.05 4.82 13.78
N TRP A 239 0.36 4.05 12.79
CA TRP A 239 1.64 3.35 12.74
C TRP A 239 2.82 4.20 12.23
N LYS A 240 2.65 5.52 12.05
CA LYS A 240 3.73 6.41 11.55
C LYS A 240 5.05 6.29 12.33
N ASN A 241 5.00 5.95 13.61
CA ASN A 241 6.19 5.73 14.44
C ASN A 241 6.96 4.47 14.03
N LEU A 242 6.33 3.51 13.36
CA LEU A 242 6.95 2.28 12.86
C LEU A 242 7.53 2.44 11.45
N TYR A 243 7.38 3.61 10.81
CA TYR A 243 7.91 3.84 9.47
C TYR A 243 9.42 3.53 9.34
N PRO A 244 10.29 3.88 10.32
CA PRO A 244 11.69 3.46 10.31
C PRO A 244 11.87 1.94 10.25
N LEU A 245 11.07 1.17 11.00
CA LEU A 245 11.07 -0.30 10.94
C LEU A 245 10.68 -0.82 9.56
N VAL A 246 9.64 -0.23 8.97
CA VAL A 246 9.20 -0.60 7.62
C VAL A 246 10.33 -0.43 6.62
N GLU A 247 10.99 0.74 6.63
CA GLU A 247 12.01 1.07 5.64
C GLU A 247 13.28 0.20 5.77
N ILE A 248 13.79 -0.04 6.98
CA ILE A 248 15.06 -0.76 7.14
C ILE A 248 14.92 -2.26 7.46
N VAL A 249 13.70 -2.73 7.68
CA VAL A 249 13.44 -4.16 7.96
C VAL A 249 12.48 -4.75 6.94
N ARG A 250 11.24 -4.24 6.83
CA ARG A 250 10.21 -4.87 5.99
C ARG A 250 10.47 -4.74 4.49
N ILE A 251 10.93 -3.58 4.02
CA ILE A 251 11.34 -3.41 2.62
C ILE A 251 12.52 -4.32 2.26
N PRO A 252 13.64 -4.37 3.02
CA PRO A 252 14.68 -5.34 2.78
C PRO A 252 14.22 -6.80 2.80
N GLU A 253 13.30 -7.20 3.68
CA GLU A 253 12.71 -8.53 3.70
C GLU A 253 11.89 -8.82 2.44
N ALA A 254 11.10 -7.85 1.95
CA ALA A 254 10.36 -7.97 0.71
C ALA A 254 11.30 -8.20 -0.49
N LEU A 255 12.39 -7.43 -0.58
CA LEU A 255 13.40 -7.59 -1.62
C LEU A 255 14.10 -8.96 -1.54
N ASP A 256 14.40 -9.47 -0.34
CA ASP A 256 14.93 -10.81 -0.14
C ASP A 256 13.94 -11.88 -0.62
N TYR A 257 12.65 -11.68 -0.35
CA TYR A 257 11.61 -12.58 -0.83
C TYR A 257 11.51 -12.57 -2.37
N TYR A 258 11.44 -11.39 -3.00
CA TYR A 258 11.44 -11.29 -4.47
C TYR A 258 12.69 -11.96 -5.08
N ARG A 259 13.87 -11.78 -4.47
CA ARG A 259 15.10 -12.46 -4.93
C ARG A 259 14.98 -13.97 -4.85
N SER A 260 14.41 -14.51 -3.79
CA SER A 260 14.20 -15.96 -3.64
C SER A 260 13.22 -16.55 -4.67
N LYS A 261 12.40 -15.69 -5.30
CA LYS A 261 11.36 -16.07 -6.27
C LYS A 261 11.71 -15.73 -7.73
N GLY A 262 12.93 -15.24 -7.99
CA GLY A 262 13.44 -15.06 -9.35
C GLY A 262 13.75 -13.62 -9.76
N LEU A 263 13.62 -12.64 -8.87
CA LEU A 263 14.08 -11.28 -9.16
C LEU A 263 15.56 -11.31 -9.58
N ASN A 264 15.91 -10.62 -10.68
CA ASN A 264 17.26 -10.57 -11.20
C ASN A 264 18.27 -10.14 -10.13
N PHE A 265 19.44 -10.80 -10.08
CA PHE A 265 20.45 -10.55 -9.04
C PHE A 265 20.97 -9.11 -9.04
N PHE A 266 21.28 -8.55 -10.19
CA PHE A 266 21.79 -7.17 -10.27
C PHE A 266 20.72 -6.14 -9.87
N GLN A 267 19.48 -6.36 -10.29
CA GLN A 267 18.34 -5.53 -9.87
C GLN A 267 18.15 -5.64 -8.34
N TYR A 268 18.15 -6.85 -7.78
CA TYR A 268 18.05 -7.06 -6.34
C TYR A 268 19.15 -6.31 -5.58
N VAL A 269 20.42 -6.45 -5.96
CA VAL A 269 21.56 -5.79 -5.30
C VAL A 269 21.39 -4.26 -5.35
N TYR A 270 21.03 -3.74 -6.51
CA TYR A 270 20.83 -2.31 -6.71
C TYR A 270 19.69 -1.76 -5.85
N GLU A 271 18.51 -2.38 -5.91
CA GLU A 271 17.33 -1.93 -5.18
C GLU A 271 17.47 -2.13 -3.65
N LYS A 272 18.08 -3.22 -3.23
CA LYS A 272 18.37 -3.46 -1.82
C LYS A 272 19.35 -2.43 -1.26
N ASN A 273 20.43 -2.16 -2.00
CA ASN A 273 21.36 -1.10 -1.61
C ASN A 273 20.66 0.26 -1.52
N TYR A 274 19.80 0.60 -2.48
CA TYR A 274 19.02 1.84 -2.45
C TYR A 274 18.07 1.91 -1.25
N SER A 275 17.38 0.83 -0.89
CA SER A 275 16.46 0.79 0.25
C SER A 275 17.16 1.08 1.58
N LEU A 276 18.46 0.80 1.68
CA LEU A 276 19.27 0.98 2.89
C LEU A 276 19.89 2.38 3.05
N ARG A 277 19.51 3.36 2.20
CA ARG A 277 20.07 4.73 2.22
C ARG A 277 19.87 5.51 3.53
N ASN A 278 18.90 5.10 4.37
CA ASN A 278 18.63 5.70 5.67
C ASN A 278 18.95 4.73 6.84
N PHE A 279 19.67 3.63 6.57
CA PHE A 279 19.78 2.48 7.46
C PHE A 279 20.22 2.87 8.89
N PHE A 280 21.38 3.46 9.07
CA PHE A 280 21.88 3.81 10.42
C PHE A 280 21.03 4.88 11.11
N ASN A 281 20.54 5.88 10.37
CA ASN A 281 19.66 6.91 10.93
C ASN A 281 18.42 6.28 11.56
N TYR A 282 17.77 5.38 10.85
CA TYR A 282 16.55 4.73 11.33
C TYR A 282 16.84 3.66 12.38
N PHE A 283 17.96 2.93 12.24
CA PHE A 283 18.38 1.98 13.26
C PHE A 283 18.62 2.68 14.61
N PHE A 284 19.37 3.79 14.64
CA PHE A 284 19.55 4.60 15.85
C PHE A 284 18.24 5.14 16.41
N ARG A 285 17.34 5.61 15.55
CA ARG A 285 16.02 6.07 16.02
C ARG A 285 15.23 4.95 16.67
N ILE A 286 15.22 3.75 16.10
CA ILE A 286 14.55 2.58 16.68
C ILE A 286 15.24 2.20 18.01
N TYR A 287 16.56 2.13 18.04
CA TYR A 287 17.31 1.80 19.25
C TYR A 287 17.03 2.76 20.41
N LEU A 288 17.05 4.07 20.16
CA LEU A 288 16.79 5.10 21.17
C LEU A 288 15.34 5.16 21.65
N ASN A 289 14.37 4.78 20.82
CA ASN A 289 12.95 4.81 21.16
C ASN A 289 12.38 3.43 21.56
N GLY A 290 13.18 2.38 21.44
CA GLY A 290 12.84 1.05 21.92
C GLY A 290 11.56 0.47 21.31
N GLU A 291 10.73 -0.08 22.17
CA GLU A 291 9.46 -0.74 21.80
C GLU A 291 8.48 0.15 21.03
N LYS A 292 8.48 1.47 21.28
CA LYS A 292 7.61 2.43 20.56
C LYS A 292 7.86 2.46 19.05
N MET A 293 9.07 2.07 18.63
CA MET A 293 9.45 1.99 17.22
C MET A 293 9.72 0.55 16.76
N GLY A 294 9.32 -0.46 17.55
CA GLY A 294 9.37 -1.86 17.15
C GLY A 294 10.74 -2.52 17.29
N LEU A 295 11.59 -2.09 18.24
CA LEU A 295 12.93 -2.68 18.48
C LEU A 295 12.87 -4.20 18.65
N LYS A 296 11.85 -4.73 19.35
CA LYS A 296 11.67 -6.17 19.57
C LYS A 296 11.44 -6.98 18.27
N TYR A 297 11.05 -6.33 17.17
CA TYR A 297 10.84 -6.98 15.88
C TYR A 297 12.12 -7.06 15.05
N ILE A 298 13.24 -6.53 15.55
CA ILE A 298 14.53 -6.56 14.88
C ILE A 298 15.31 -7.80 15.30
N ASN A 299 15.56 -8.70 14.36
CA ASN A 299 16.58 -9.72 14.51
C ASN A 299 17.94 -9.13 14.11
N PHE A 300 18.85 -8.95 15.08
CA PHE A 300 20.13 -8.28 14.84
C PHE A 300 20.96 -8.95 13.73
N LYS A 301 21.07 -10.27 13.74
CA LYS A 301 21.82 -11.00 12.71
C LYS A 301 21.21 -10.82 11.31
N LYS A 302 19.89 -10.95 11.21
CA LYS A 302 19.17 -10.89 9.93
C LYS A 302 19.05 -9.47 9.40
N HIS A 303 18.65 -8.51 10.25
CA HIS A 303 18.26 -7.17 9.84
C HIS A 303 19.37 -6.13 9.95
N PHE A 304 20.40 -6.40 10.80
CA PHE A 304 21.55 -5.51 10.96
C PHE A 304 22.78 -6.09 10.24
N LEU A 305 23.37 -7.19 10.73
CA LEU A 305 24.64 -7.70 10.20
C LEU A 305 24.59 -8.03 8.71
N LYS A 306 23.54 -8.69 8.22
CA LYS A 306 23.41 -9.02 6.80
C LYS A 306 23.32 -7.79 5.89
N ASN A 307 22.77 -6.68 6.38
CA ASN A 307 22.63 -5.46 5.58
C ASN A 307 23.93 -4.65 5.51
N LEU A 308 24.93 -4.91 6.37
CA LEU A 308 26.22 -4.20 6.33
C LEU A 308 27.07 -4.50 5.09
N ILE A 309 26.74 -5.54 4.32
CA ILE A 309 27.42 -5.81 3.04
C ILE A 309 27.07 -4.78 1.95
N PHE A 310 26.00 -4.01 2.14
CA PHE A 310 25.56 -3.02 1.18
C PHE A 310 26.18 -1.64 1.46
N PRO A 311 26.81 -1.00 0.46
CA PRO A 311 27.49 0.29 0.64
C PRO A 311 26.63 1.40 1.24
N ASN A 312 25.35 1.50 0.86
CA ASN A 312 24.46 2.54 1.40
C ASN A 312 24.20 2.39 2.91
N SER A 313 24.34 1.21 3.48
CA SER A 313 24.29 1.06 4.94
C SER A 313 25.36 1.92 5.61
N TRP A 314 26.59 1.90 5.12
CA TRP A 314 27.70 2.70 5.65
C TRP A 314 27.59 4.18 5.25
N LEU A 315 27.26 4.49 4.00
CA LEU A 315 27.09 5.86 3.53
C LEU A 315 25.99 6.59 4.32
N SER A 316 24.99 5.86 4.83
CA SER A 316 23.93 6.44 5.66
C SER A 316 24.46 7.04 6.97
N VAL A 317 25.61 6.56 7.50
CA VAL A 317 26.29 7.17 8.66
C VAL A 317 26.82 8.56 8.29
N VAL A 318 27.49 8.65 7.15
CA VAL A 318 28.05 9.93 6.65
C VAL A 318 26.93 10.93 6.45
N TYR A 319 25.85 10.55 5.78
CA TYR A 319 24.68 11.41 5.58
C TYR A 319 24.03 11.82 6.91
N PHE A 320 23.99 10.93 7.89
CA PHE A 320 23.46 11.24 9.23
C PHE A 320 24.31 12.30 9.93
N ILE A 321 25.62 12.13 9.92
CA ILE A 321 26.58 13.11 10.52
C ILE A 321 26.47 14.46 9.80
N MET A 322 26.53 14.47 8.47
CA MET A 322 26.42 15.70 7.67
C MET A 322 25.13 16.48 7.97
N ARG A 323 23.98 15.78 8.01
CA ARG A 323 22.70 16.44 8.32
C ARG A 323 22.65 17.05 9.72
N LYS A 324 23.29 16.42 10.72
CA LYS A 324 23.41 17.00 12.08
C LYS A 324 24.30 18.22 12.08
N THR A 325 25.46 18.16 11.41
CA THR A 325 26.41 19.27 11.35
C THR A 325 25.81 20.49 10.62
N PHE A 326 25.14 20.29 9.48
CA PHE A 326 24.45 21.36 8.77
C PHE A 326 23.27 21.97 9.54
N LYS A 327 22.56 21.18 10.35
CA LYS A 327 21.54 21.73 11.26
C LYS A 327 22.15 22.63 12.33
N ILE A 328 23.26 22.23 12.91
CA ILE A 328 23.98 23.03 13.94
C ILE A 328 24.52 24.34 13.34
N MET A 329 25.01 24.30 12.10
CA MET A 329 25.53 25.52 11.42
C MET A 329 24.43 26.48 10.97
N ARG A 330 23.17 26.05 10.79
CA ARG A 330 22.04 26.93 10.48
C ARG A 330 21.42 27.61 11.70
N PHE A 331 21.77 27.18 12.90
CA PHE A 331 21.30 27.76 14.17
C PHE A 331 22.41 28.54 14.94
N LYS A 332 23.57 28.73 14.31
CA LYS A 332 24.59 29.72 14.69
C LYS A 332 24.59 30.84 13.63
#